data_0c5d7f1f06d968f4217dda99599b6fed
#
_entry.id   0c5d7f1f06d968f4217dda99599b6fed
#
_cell.length_a   1.000
_cell.length_b   1.000
_cell.length_c   1.000
_cell.angle_alpha   90.00
_cell.angle_beta   90.00
_cell.angle_gamma   90.00
#
_symmetry.space_group_name_H-M   'P 1'
#
loop_
_entity.id
_entity.type
_entity.pdbx_description
1 polymer ?
#
loop_
_entity_poly.entity_id
_entity_poly.type
_entity_poly.pdbx_seq_one_letter_code
_entity_poly.pdbx_strand_id
1 'polypeptide(L)'
;MKFYYAPMESITIYLYRNIYEQLFGEIDKYYTPFIMPNGKRTFKTREFQDVLPEHNEGLHIVPQILTKSSEDFIRTAKELKELGYDEVNLNLGCPSRTVVAKQKGSGFLREPEVLDDFLTEIFEALDMKISIKTRIGLRDTEEFEEILSIYNRHPVYELTIHPRLQQEFYKGKPHLDVFEYAVNHSENPLCYNGDIVTKEAVSYTHLTLPTICSV
;
A
#
# COMPACT_ATOMS: atom_id res chain seq x y z
N MET A 1 -18.34 -6.91 -3.55
CA MET A 1 -17.32 -5.86 -3.47
C MET A 1 -16.56 -6.06 -2.18
N LYS A 2 -15.24 -5.83 -2.16
CA LYS A 2 -14.42 -5.94 -0.96
C LYS A 2 -14.08 -4.55 -0.44
N PHE A 3 -14.06 -4.41 0.89
CA PHE A 3 -13.73 -3.17 1.59
C PHE A 3 -12.47 -3.36 2.43
N TYR A 4 -11.46 -2.53 2.18
CA TYR A 4 -10.21 -2.56 2.91
C TYR A 4 -10.02 -1.30 3.73
N TYR A 5 -9.46 -1.46 4.92
CA TYR A 5 -9.13 -0.35 5.78
C TYR A 5 -7.69 0.11 5.52
N ALA A 6 -7.53 1.28 4.89
CA ALA A 6 -6.23 1.81 4.50
C ALA A 6 -5.34 2.16 5.70
N PRO A 7 -4.01 2.04 5.56
CA PRO A 7 -3.07 2.35 6.64
C PRO A 7 -2.97 3.86 6.88
N MET A 8 -3.03 4.26 8.15
CA MET A 8 -2.71 5.61 8.61
C MET A 8 -1.73 5.56 9.78
N GLU A 9 -0.56 6.22 9.58
CA GLU A 9 0.46 6.32 10.61
C GLU A 9 -0.12 6.85 11.92
N SER A 10 0.19 6.19 13.03
CA SER A 10 -0.25 6.54 14.38
C SER A 10 -1.76 6.41 14.67
N ILE A 11 -2.59 6.11 13.71
CA ILE A 11 -4.04 6.00 13.88
C ILE A 11 -4.48 4.55 13.79
N THR A 12 -4.21 3.84 12.68
CA THR A 12 -4.68 2.48 12.45
C THR A 12 -3.85 1.42 13.18
N ILE A 13 -3.47 1.71 14.44
CA ILE A 13 -2.80 0.78 15.34
C ILE A 13 -3.71 -0.39 15.71
N TYR A 14 -3.14 -1.47 16.25
CA TYR A 14 -3.92 -2.68 16.59
C TYR A 14 -5.13 -2.40 17.46
N LEU A 15 -5.03 -1.54 18.49
CA LEU A 15 -6.16 -1.18 19.34
C LEU A 15 -7.30 -0.54 18.55
N TYR A 16 -6.97 0.37 17.62
CA TYR A 16 -7.97 1.02 16.78
C TYR A 16 -8.65 0.00 15.85
N ARG A 17 -7.90 -0.86 15.19
CA ARG A 17 -8.46 -1.89 14.28
C ARG A 17 -9.42 -2.83 15.02
N ASN A 18 -9.02 -3.31 16.21
CA ASN A 18 -9.87 -4.18 17.01
C ASN A 18 -11.18 -3.49 17.46
N ILE A 19 -11.09 -2.25 17.92
CA ILE A 19 -12.28 -1.49 18.32
C ILE A 19 -13.18 -1.22 17.10
N TYR A 20 -12.58 -0.86 15.96
CA TYR A 20 -13.33 -0.60 14.75
C TYR A 20 -14.10 -1.84 14.28
N GLU A 21 -13.45 -3.00 14.24
CA GLU A 21 -14.08 -4.28 13.89
C GLU A 21 -15.21 -4.65 14.83
N GLN A 22 -15.02 -4.47 16.14
CA GLN A 22 -16.07 -4.74 17.15
C GLN A 22 -17.31 -3.85 16.99
N LEU A 23 -17.11 -2.60 16.57
CA LEU A 23 -18.21 -1.63 16.48
C LEU A 23 -18.91 -1.64 15.12
N PHE A 24 -18.17 -1.87 14.04
CA PHE A 24 -18.65 -1.70 12.68
C PHE A 24 -18.59 -2.99 11.85
N GLY A 25 -17.53 -3.79 12.01
CA GLY A 25 -17.31 -5.02 11.26
C GLY A 25 -17.19 -4.80 9.75
N GLU A 26 -17.39 -5.88 8.98
CA GLU A 26 -17.52 -5.88 7.52
C GLU A 26 -16.30 -5.36 6.72
N ILE A 27 -15.11 -5.36 7.33
CA ILE A 27 -13.86 -5.04 6.64
C ILE A 27 -13.15 -6.34 6.21
N ASP A 28 -12.95 -6.50 4.91
CA ASP A 28 -12.33 -7.71 4.35
C ASP A 28 -10.82 -7.78 4.63
N LYS A 29 -10.14 -6.61 4.79
CA LYS A 29 -8.69 -6.53 4.99
C LYS A 29 -8.30 -5.23 5.70
N TYR A 30 -7.43 -5.35 6.70
CA TYR A 30 -6.83 -4.21 7.39
C TYR A 30 -5.34 -4.12 7.07
N TYR A 31 -4.84 -2.90 6.87
CA TYR A 31 -3.40 -2.66 6.77
C TYR A 31 -2.87 -2.09 8.07
N THR A 32 -1.66 -2.53 8.48
CA THR A 32 -0.98 -1.91 9.63
C THR A 32 -0.45 -0.52 9.27
N PRO A 33 -0.22 0.36 10.25
CA PRO A 33 0.70 1.47 10.05
C PRO A 33 2.04 0.93 9.50
N PHE A 34 2.71 1.71 8.66
CA PHE A 34 3.90 1.21 8.00
C PHE A 34 5.05 0.94 8.99
N ILE A 35 5.72 -0.19 8.77
CA ILE A 35 6.98 -0.57 9.40
C ILE A 35 8.10 0.12 8.62
N MET A 36 9.02 0.78 9.32
CA MET A 36 10.17 1.45 8.69
C MET A 36 11.48 0.81 9.15
N PRO A 37 11.89 -0.30 8.51
CA PRO A 37 13.12 -0.98 8.86
C PRO A 37 14.36 -0.13 8.54
N ASN A 38 15.46 -0.47 9.19
CA ASN A 38 16.79 -0.01 8.85
C ASN A 38 17.80 -1.15 9.05
N GLY A 39 18.98 -1.05 8.44
CA GLY A 39 19.97 -2.13 8.39
C GLY A 39 20.33 -2.81 9.73
N LYS A 40 19.96 -2.21 10.86
CA LYS A 40 20.24 -2.74 12.21
C LYS A 40 18.99 -3.28 12.92
N ARG A 41 17.80 -2.88 12.47
CA ARG A 41 16.57 -3.16 13.20
C ARG A 41 15.39 -3.26 12.24
N THR A 42 14.63 -4.32 12.36
CA THR A 42 13.43 -4.57 11.56
C THR A 42 12.23 -3.79 12.11
N PHE A 43 11.94 -3.92 13.40
CA PHE A 43 10.78 -3.27 14.02
C PHE A 43 11.19 -2.30 15.12
N LYS A 44 10.50 -1.18 15.24
CA LYS A 44 10.39 -0.44 16.50
C LYS A 44 9.41 -1.15 17.42
N THR A 45 9.51 -0.90 18.73
CA THR A 45 8.62 -1.55 19.72
C THR A 45 7.14 -1.40 19.37
N ARG A 46 6.72 -0.20 18.93
CA ARG A 46 5.34 0.06 18.54
C ARG A 46 4.94 -0.69 17.27
N GLU A 47 5.80 -0.66 16.24
CA GLU A 47 5.57 -1.37 14.99
C GLU A 47 5.42 -2.88 15.23
N PHE A 48 6.22 -3.45 16.14
CA PHE A 48 6.12 -4.84 16.53
C PHE A 48 4.79 -5.18 17.22
N GLN A 49 4.31 -4.30 18.14
CA GLN A 49 3.01 -4.49 18.78
C GLN A 49 1.86 -4.50 17.77
N ASP A 50 1.97 -3.74 16.68
CA ASP A 50 0.96 -3.66 15.63
C ASP A 50 0.88 -4.93 14.75
N VAL A 51 1.89 -5.78 14.79
CA VAL A 51 1.97 -7.02 13.99
C VAL A 51 2.01 -8.31 14.83
N LEU A 52 1.93 -8.23 16.15
CA LEU A 52 1.83 -9.43 16.98
C LEU A 52 0.52 -10.18 16.68
N PRO A 53 0.56 -11.50 16.38
CA PRO A 53 -0.64 -12.27 16.07
C PRO A 53 -1.71 -12.19 17.15
N GLU A 54 -1.32 -12.26 18.44
CA GLU A 54 -2.24 -12.16 19.57
C GLU A 54 -2.98 -10.82 19.68
N HIS A 55 -2.44 -9.75 19.05
CA HIS A 55 -3.11 -8.45 19.00
C HIS A 55 -4.05 -8.32 17.79
N ASN A 56 -4.08 -9.31 16.91
CA ASN A 56 -4.79 -9.24 15.64
C ASN A 56 -5.68 -10.48 15.41
N GLU A 57 -6.04 -11.19 16.48
CA GLU A 57 -6.86 -12.39 16.38
C GLU A 57 -8.21 -12.13 15.70
N GLY A 58 -8.54 -12.97 14.73
CA GLY A 58 -9.80 -12.88 13.98
C GLY A 58 -9.83 -11.82 12.89
N LEU A 59 -8.78 -11.00 12.74
CA LEU A 59 -8.69 -9.98 11.69
C LEU A 59 -7.79 -10.45 10.55
N HIS A 60 -8.18 -10.13 9.32
CA HIS A 60 -7.30 -10.27 8.16
C HIS A 60 -6.37 -9.04 8.08
N ILE A 61 -5.16 -9.18 8.56
CA ILE A 61 -4.16 -8.10 8.64
C ILE A 61 -3.09 -8.28 7.59
N VAL A 62 -2.75 -7.19 6.92
CA VAL A 62 -1.61 -7.10 6.01
C VAL A 62 -0.60 -6.07 6.53
N PRO A 63 0.59 -6.51 6.97
CA PRO A 63 1.66 -5.61 7.37
C PRO A 63 2.17 -4.77 6.20
N GLN A 64 2.29 -3.44 6.40
CA GLN A 64 2.81 -2.54 5.40
C GLN A 64 4.26 -2.15 5.71
N ILE A 65 5.14 -2.20 4.70
CA ILE A 65 6.57 -1.91 4.81
C ILE A 65 6.90 -0.65 4.01
N LEU A 66 7.64 0.28 4.61
CA LEU A 66 8.11 1.53 4.01
C LEU A 66 9.64 1.56 3.95
N THR A 67 10.21 1.19 2.83
CA THR A 67 11.65 1.21 2.59
C THR A 67 11.97 1.47 1.12
N LYS A 68 13.23 1.77 0.81
CA LYS A 68 13.80 1.77 -0.54
C LYS A 68 14.96 0.76 -0.69
N SER A 69 15.22 -0.03 0.35
CA SER A 69 16.22 -1.10 0.35
C SER A 69 15.51 -2.43 0.21
N SER A 70 15.79 -3.16 -0.86
CA SER A 70 15.31 -4.51 -1.09
C SER A 70 15.74 -5.47 0.00
N GLU A 71 16.99 -5.36 0.49
CA GLU A 71 17.50 -6.14 1.61
C GLU A 71 16.68 -5.93 2.89
N ASP A 72 16.37 -4.67 3.24
CA ASP A 72 15.52 -4.33 4.38
C ASP A 72 14.09 -4.86 4.21
N PHE A 73 13.52 -4.79 2.98
CA PHE A 73 12.21 -5.31 2.68
C PHE A 73 12.17 -6.83 2.82
N ILE A 74 13.12 -7.53 2.19
CA ILE A 74 13.21 -9.00 2.21
C ILE A 74 13.37 -9.52 3.63
N ARG A 75 14.26 -8.93 4.42
CA ARG A 75 14.46 -9.30 5.82
C ARG A 75 13.16 -9.13 6.62
N THR A 76 12.50 -7.97 6.50
CA THR A 76 11.26 -7.68 7.22
C THR A 76 10.14 -8.62 6.80
N ALA A 77 9.99 -8.90 5.51
CA ALA A 77 8.98 -9.82 5.00
C ALA A 77 9.20 -11.25 5.53
N LYS A 78 10.45 -11.72 5.60
CA LYS A 78 10.76 -13.03 6.18
C LYS A 78 10.41 -13.13 7.67
N GLU A 79 10.74 -12.10 8.46
CA GLU A 79 10.34 -12.05 9.87
C GLU A 79 8.81 -12.01 10.04
N LEU A 80 8.10 -11.29 9.17
CA LEU A 80 6.63 -11.29 9.16
C LEU A 80 6.04 -12.65 8.75
N LYS A 81 6.69 -13.35 7.82
CA LYS A 81 6.31 -14.74 7.45
C LYS A 81 6.43 -15.68 8.64
N GLU A 82 7.48 -15.54 9.46
CA GLU A 82 7.67 -16.32 10.70
C GLU A 82 6.57 -16.03 11.74
N LEU A 83 5.99 -14.83 11.74
CA LEU A 83 4.81 -14.48 12.55
C LEU A 83 3.49 -15.00 11.97
N GLY A 84 3.50 -15.67 10.80
CA GLY A 84 2.33 -16.28 10.17
C GLY A 84 1.64 -15.43 9.11
N TYR A 85 2.22 -14.30 8.69
CA TYR A 85 1.68 -13.50 7.59
C TYR A 85 2.01 -14.10 6.22
N ASP A 86 1.03 -14.21 5.34
CA ASP A 86 1.18 -14.72 3.96
C ASP A 86 1.25 -13.59 2.91
N GLU A 87 0.87 -12.37 3.31
CA GLU A 87 0.90 -11.16 2.49
C GLU A 87 1.65 -10.03 3.22
N VAL A 88 2.43 -9.27 2.46
CA VAL A 88 3.01 -7.98 2.88
C VAL A 88 2.69 -6.90 1.85
N ASN A 89 2.61 -5.65 2.29
CA ASN A 89 2.30 -4.53 1.42
C ASN A 89 3.49 -3.55 1.35
N LEU A 90 3.88 -3.16 0.14
CA LEU A 90 4.89 -2.11 -0.10
C LEU A 90 4.22 -0.74 -0.15
N ASN A 91 4.72 0.21 0.65
CA ASN A 91 4.26 1.60 0.61
C ASN A 91 5.07 2.43 -0.40
N LEU A 92 4.43 2.79 -1.50
CA LEU A 92 4.92 3.74 -2.52
C LEU A 92 4.03 4.99 -2.61
N GLY A 93 3.20 5.24 -1.60
CA GLY A 93 2.21 6.32 -1.63
C GLY A 93 2.37 7.41 -0.58
N CYS A 94 3.16 7.21 0.48
CA CYS A 94 3.28 8.20 1.56
C CYS A 94 3.91 9.51 1.05
N PRO A 95 3.18 10.67 1.10
CA PRO A 95 3.68 11.95 0.60
C PRO A 95 4.38 12.78 1.67
N SER A 96 4.57 12.26 2.89
CA SER A 96 5.20 12.98 4.00
C SER A 96 6.57 13.50 3.60
N ARG A 97 6.84 14.78 3.86
CA ARG A 97 8.11 15.44 3.51
C ARG A 97 9.33 14.70 4.05
N THR A 98 9.24 14.17 5.28
CA THR A 98 10.33 13.42 5.93
C THR A 98 10.57 12.06 5.28
N VAL A 99 9.54 11.45 4.71
CA VAL A 99 9.60 10.18 3.97
C VAL A 99 10.17 10.41 2.58
N VAL A 100 9.60 11.38 1.85
CA VAL A 100 10.00 11.75 0.48
C VAL A 100 11.44 12.25 0.42
N ALA A 101 11.91 13.02 1.41
CA ALA A 101 13.29 13.48 1.50
C ALA A 101 14.30 12.31 1.61
N LYS A 102 13.87 11.14 2.07
CA LYS A 102 14.65 9.90 2.11
C LYS A 102 14.41 8.99 0.90
N GLN A 103 13.75 9.50 -0.13
CA GLN A 103 13.38 8.75 -1.33
C GLN A 103 12.57 7.48 -1.01
N LYS A 104 11.71 7.52 0.02
CA LYS A 104 10.79 6.44 0.42
C LYS A 104 9.34 6.84 0.12
N GLY A 105 8.42 5.89 0.21
CA GLY A 105 7.01 6.13 -0.11
C GLY A 105 6.85 6.68 -1.53
N SER A 106 6.04 7.72 -1.72
CA SER A 106 5.88 8.33 -3.06
C SER A 106 7.17 8.97 -3.60
N GLY A 107 8.16 9.26 -2.75
CA GLY A 107 9.47 9.75 -3.19
C GLY A 107 10.29 8.72 -3.97
N PHE A 108 9.99 7.43 -3.84
CA PHE A 108 10.65 6.36 -4.58
C PHE A 108 10.23 6.33 -6.06
N LEU A 109 9.03 6.83 -6.39
CA LEU A 109 8.54 6.91 -7.77
C LEU A 109 9.37 7.84 -8.67
N ARG A 110 10.32 8.60 -8.10
CA ARG A 110 11.21 9.49 -8.85
C ARG A 110 12.23 8.74 -9.70
N GLU A 111 12.53 7.51 -9.36
CA GLU A 111 13.62 6.71 -9.95
C GLU A 111 13.04 5.39 -10.49
N PRO A 112 12.34 5.43 -11.66
CA PRO A 112 11.64 4.27 -12.21
C PRO A 112 12.54 3.05 -12.40
N GLU A 113 13.76 3.22 -12.92
CA GLU A 113 14.72 2.12 -13.13
C GLU A 113 15.11 1.47 -11.78
N VAL A 114 15.39 2.28 -10.75
CA VAL A 114 15.73 1.76 -9.42
C VAL A 114 14.54 1.07 -8.76
N LEU A 115 13.32 1.55 -9.04
CA LEU A 115 12.09 0.90 -8.58
C LEU A 115 11.92 -0.48 -9.23
N ASP A 116 12.18 -0.60 -10.52
CA ASP A 116 12.10 -1.87 -11.25
C ASP A 116 13.10 -2.90 -10.72
N ASP A 117 14.37 -2.50 -10.55
CA ASP A 117 15.40 -3.34 -9.94
C ASP A 117 15.00 -3.80 -8.53
N PHE A 118 14.52 -2.87 -7.70
CA PHE A 118 14.03 -3.19 -6.35
C PHE A 118 12.89 -4.22 -6.37
N LEU A 119 11.91 -4.04 -7.28
CA LEU A 119 10.80 -4.98 -7.41
C LEU A 119 11.29 -6.36 -7.88
N THR A 120 12.19 -6.40 -8.87
CA THR A 120 12.81 -7.64 -9.32
C THR A 120 13.43 -8.40 -8.15
N GLU A 121 14.28 -7.73 -7.35
CA GLU A 121 14.97 -8.36 -6.22
C GLU A 121 13.99 -8.91 -5.16
N ILE A 122 12.93 -8.17 -4.82
CA ILE A 122 12.00 -8.63 -3.78
C ILE A 122 11.10 -9.77 -4.26
N PHE A 123 10.66 -9.75 -5.54
CA PHE A 123 9.83 -10.83 -6.08
C PHE A 123 10.62 -12.11 -6.33
N GLU A 124 11.90 -12.02 -6.68
CA GLU A 124 12.77 -13.19 -6.82
C GLU A 124 13.15 -13.84 -5.47
N ALA A 125 13.30 -13.02 -4.42
CA ALA A 125 13.79 -13.48 -3.11
C ALA A 125 12.70 -13.99 -2.17
N LEU A 126 11.42 -13.69 -2.44
CA LEU A 126 10.31 -13.94 -1.52
C LEU A 126 9.23 -14.83 -2.16
N ASP A 127 8.92 -15.92 -1.49
CA ASP A 127 7.73 -16.74 -1.75
C ASP A 127 6.59 -16.29 -0.81
N MET A 128 6.06 -15.09 -1.09
CA MET A 128 4.95 -14.45 -0.36
C MET A 128 4.12 -13.62 -1.33
N LYS A 129 2.87 -13.36 -0.97
CA LYS A 129 2.05 -12.37 -1.66
C LYS A 129 2.60 -10.97 -1.35
N ILE A 130 2.95 -10.22 -2.38
CA ILE A 130 3.39 -8.83 -2.26
C ILE A 130 2.36 -7.94 -2.94
N SER A 131 1.64 -7.16 -2.15
CA SER A 131 0.77 -6.10 -2.66
C SER A 131 1.47 -4.74 -2.58
N ILE A 132 1.01 -3.78 -3.40
CA ILE A 132 1.61 -2.45 -3.46
C ILE A 132 0.52 -1.40 -3.22
N LYS A 133 0.81 -0.39 -2.40
CA LYS A 133 -0.01 0.82 -2.30
C LYS A 133 0.76 2.02 -2.81
N THR A 134 0.27 2.61 -3.91
CA THR A 134 0.99 3.66 -4.65
C THR A 134 0.16 4.94 -4.86
N ARG A 135 0.85 5.99 -5.30
CA ARG A 135 0.30 7.17 -5.99
C ARG A 135 0.63 7.10 -7.48
N ILE A 136 0.10 8.07 -8.25
CA ILE A 136 0.22 8.09 -9.72
C ILE A 136 1.46 8.82 -10.23
N GLY A 137 2.32 9.33 -9.36
CA GLY A 137 3.52 10.08 -9.72
C GLY A 137 3.82 11.17 -8.71
N LEU A 138 4.77 12.05 -9.06
CA LEU A 138 5.24 13.15 -8.22
C LEU A 138 4.63 14.49 -8.62
N ARG A 139 4.70 14.85 -9.90
CA ARG A 139 4.36 16.18 -10.41
C ARG A 139 3.43 16.17 -11.60
N ASP A 140 3.46 15.11 -12.42
CA ASP A 140 2.69 14.98 -13.64
C ASP A 140 1.95 13.64 -13.69
N THR A 141 0.74 13.66 -14.20
CA THR A 141 -0.08 12.46 -14.38
C THR A 141 0.47 11.53 -15.45
N GLU A 142 1.21 12.05 -16.42
CA GLU A 142 1.87 11.26 -17.46
C GLU A 142 2.96 10.32 -16.91
N GLU A 143 3.54 10.65 -15.74
CA GLU A 143 4.49 9.76 -15.03
C GLU A 143 3.89 8.38 -14.76
N PHE A 144 2.56 8.28 -14.65
CA PHE A 144 1.90 7.05 -14.26
C PHE A 144 1.96 5.96 -15.33
N GLU A 145 2.04 6.31 -16.60
CA GLU A 145 2.16 5.32 -17.68
C GLU A 145 3.44 4.47 -17.51
N GLU A 146 4.57 5.13 -17.26
CA GLU A 146 5.83 4.45 -17.00
C GLU A 146 5.78 3.63 -15.70
N ILE A 147 5.26 4.23 -14.62
CA ILE A 147 5.12 3.57 -13.31
C ILE A 147 4.25 2.31 -13.42
N LEU A 148 3.12 2.38 -14.13
CA LEU A 148 2.22 1.24 -14.33
C LEU A 148 2.90 0.15 -15.18
N SER A 149 3.67 0.55 -16.21
CA SER A 149 4.42 -0.40 -17.03
C SER A 149 5.44 -1.19 -16.22
N ILE A 150 6.04 -0.58 -15.19
CA ILE A 150 6.93 -1.26 -14.24
C ILE A 150 6.14 -2.28 -13.44
N TYR A 151 5.03 -1.88 -12.82
CA TYR A 151 4.21 -2.81 -12.02
C TYR A 151 3.71 -4.00 -12.84
N ASN A 152 3.38 -3.82 -14.11
CA ASN A 152 2.94 -4.89 -15.00
C ASN A 152 4.02 -5.94 -15.32
N ARG A 153 5.31 -5.63 -15.11
CA ARG A 153 6.40 -6.60 -15.27
C ARG A 153 6.54 -7.55 -14.07
N HIS A 154 5.84 -7.27 -12.96
CA HIS A 154 5.98 -8.03 -11.72
C HIS A 154 4.64 -8.65 -11.30
N PRO A 155 4.65 -9.83 -10.63
CA PRO A 155 3.43 -10.50 -10.20
C PRO A 155 2.88 -9.85 -8.92
N VAL A 156 2.45 -8.59 -9.00
CA VAL A 156 1.87 -7.86 -7.88
C VAL A 156 0.54 -8.50 -7.49
N TYR A 157 0.43 -8.95 -6.24
CA TYR A 157 -0.77 -9.63 -5.77
C TYR A 157 -2.02 -8.73 -5.83
N GLU A 158 -1.86 -7.45 -5.50
CA GLU A 158 -2.89 -6.41 -5.64
C GLU A 158 -2.24 -5.02 -5.62
N LEU A 159 -2.62 -4.18 -6.56
CA LEU A 159 -2.15 -2.81 -6.69
C LEU A 159 -3.23 -1.82 -6.22
N THR A 160 -3.02 -1.25 -5.03
CA THR A 160 -3.88 -0.18 -4.51
C THR A 160 -3.39 1.17 -5.00
N ILE A 161 -4.22 1.87 -5.77
CA ILE A 161 -3.88 3.17 -6.36
C ILE A 161 -4.65 4.28 -5.66
N HIS A 162 -3.91 5.26 -5.11
CA HIS A 162 -4.45 6.56 -4.73
C HIS A 162 -4.18 7.53 -5.89
N PRO A 163 -5.17 7.86 -6.73
CA PRO A 163 -4.93 8.62 -7.95
C PRO A 163 -4.76 10.11 -7.68
N ARG A 164 -3.72 10.44 -6.95
CA ARG A 164 -3.20 11.79 -6.70
C ARG A 164 -1.69 11.79 -6.85
N LEU A 165 -1.16 12.93 -7.29
CA LEU A 165 0.27 13.19 -7.32
C LEU A 165 0.84 13.39 -5.91
N GLN A 166 2.12 13.14 -5.73
CA GLN A 166 2.81 13.34 -4.44
C GLN A 166 2.66 14.80 -3.95
N GLN A 167 2.84 15.78 -4.85
CA GLN A 167 2.78 17.22 -4.52
C GLN A 167 1.40 17.71 -4.09
N GLU A 168 0.35 17.01 -4.44
CA GLU A 168 -1.03 17.36 -4.08
C GLU A 168 -1.36 17.02 -2.63
N PHE A 169 -0.61 16.08 -2.02
CA PHE A 169 -0.90 15.53 -0.71
C PHE A 169 -2.31 14.94 -0.66
N TYR A 170 -3.27 15.68 -0.09
CA TYR A 170 -4.69 15.33 0.02
C TYR A 170 -5.60 16.46 -0.51
N LYS A 171 -5.02 17.40 -1.27
CA LYS A 171 -5.76 18.53 -1.86
C LYS A 171 -6.27 18.17 -3.25
N GLY A 172 -7.29 18.91 -3.69
CA GLY A 172 -7.89 18.67 -5.00
C GLY A 172 -8.71 17.39 -5.06
N LYS A 173 -9.20 17.06 -6.24
CA LYS A 173 -9.92 15.81 -6.52
C LYS A 173 -8.96 14.72 -6.98
N PRO A 174 -9.25 13.44 -6.72
CA PRO A 174 -8.52 12.34 -7.34
C PRO A 174 -8.63 12.40 -8.86
N HIS A 175 -7.56 12.03 -9.56
CA HIS A 175 -7.51 11.94 -11.03
C HIS A 175 -8.16 10.61 -11.47
N LEU A 176 -9.48 10.61 -11.61
CA LEU A 176 -10.24 9.40 -11.96
C LEU A 176 -9.95 8.90 -13.37
N ASP A 177 -9.61 9.79 -14.28
CA ASP A 177 -9.17 9.49 -15.64
C ASP A 177 -7.89 8.66 -15.67
N VAL A 178 -6.92 8.98 -14.80
CA VAL A 178 -5.69 8.17 -14.64
C VAL A 178 -6.01 6.81 -14.01
N PHE A 179 -6.97 6.77 -13.11
CA PHE A 179 -7.41 5.50 -12.54
C PHE A 179 -8.14 4.63 -13.58
N GLU A 180 -8.97 5.23 -14.44
CA GLU A 180 -9.59 4.55 -15.58
C GLU A 180 -8.54 4.02 -16.56
N TYR A 181 -7.48 4.79 -16.80
CA TYR A 181 -6.32 4.30 -17.56
C TYR A 181 -5.72 3.04 -16.91
N ALA A 182 -5.53 3.03 -15.59
CA ALA A 182 -5.04 1.85 -14.87
C ALA A 182 -5.96 0.64 -15.06
N VAL A 183 -7.28 0.83 -14.97
CA VAL A 183 -8.27 -0.25 -15.15
C VAL A 183 -8.13 -0.91 -16.53
N ASN A 184 -7.82 -0.13 -17.55
CA ASN A 184 -7.71 -0.62 -18.93
C ASN A 184 -6.34 -1.20 -19.27
N HIS A 185 -5.28 -0.90 -18.49
CA HIS A 185 -3.90 -1.26 -18.85
C HIS A 185 -3.16 -2.06 -17.78
N SER A 186 -3.73 -2.26 -16.60
CA SER A 186 -3.08 -3.06 -15.56
C SER A 186 -3.24 -4.55 -15.82
N GLU A 187 -2.14 -5.29 -15.71
CA GLU A 187 -2.13 -6.76 -15.71
C GLU A 187 -2.33 -7.33 -14.29
N ASN A 188 -2.25 -6.48 -13.27
CA ASN A 188 -2.41 -6.87 -11.87
C ASN A 188 -3.81 -6.50 -11.34
N PRO A 189 -4.35 -7.23 -10.35
CA PRO A 189 -5.59 -6.86 -9.70
C PRO A 189 -5.52 -5.48 -9.06
N LEU A 190 -6.57 -4.67 -9.23
CA LEU A 190 -6.61 -3.29 -8.77
C LEU A 190 -7.51 -3.08 -7.56
N CYS A 191 -7.11 -2.15 -6.71
CA CYS A 191 -7.90 -1.58 -5.63
C CYS A 191 -7.89 -0.06 -5.72
N TYR A 192 -9.07 0.58 -5.69
CA TYR A 192 -9.17 2.04 -5.65
C TYR A 192 -9.00 2.56 -4.21
N ASN A 193 -8.26 3.64 -4.05
CA ASN A 193 -8.16 4.36 -2.77
C ASN A 193 -8.25 5.87 -2.99
N GLY A 194 -9.15 6.55 -2.30
CA GLY A 194 -9.23 8.01 -2.27
C GLY A 194 -10.67 8.53 -2.25
N ASP A 195 -10.92 9.53 -1.40
CA ASP A 195 -12.15 10.35 -1.30
C ASP A 195 -13.49 9.60 -1.45
N ILE A 196 -13.61 8.43 -0.84
CA ILE A 196 -14.87 7.69 -0.80
C ILE A 196 -15.67 8.21 0.40
N VAL A 197 -16.29 9.37 0.24
CA VAL A 197 -17.00 10.08 1.32
C VAL A 197 -18.52 10.10 1.13
N THR A 198 -19.03 9.59 0.01
CA THR A 198 -20.47 9.51 -0.29
C THR A 198 -20.84 8.16 -0.88
N LYS A 199 -22.13 7.80 -0.83
CA LYS A 199 -22.65 6.59 -1.48
C LYS A 199 -22.47 6.64 -3.00
N GLU A 200 -22.55 7.83 -3.60
CA GLU A 200 -22.35 8.05 -5.02
C GLU A 200 -20.88 7.77 -5.41
N ALA A 201 -19.92 8.14 -4.55
CA ALA A 201 -18.52 7.81 -4.77
C ALA A 201 -18.28 6.29 -4.83
N VAL A 202 -19.01 5.50 -4.05
CA VAL A 202 -18.99 4.03 -4.14
C VAL A 202 -19.51 3.55 -5.50
N SER A 203 -20.53 4.19 -6.07
CA SER A 203 -21.10 3.76 -7.36
C SER A 203 -20.16 3.97 -8.55
N TYR A 204 -19.26 4.95 -8.52
CA TYR A 204 -18.21 5.08 -9.55
C TYR A 204 -17.24 3.90 -9.53
N THR A 205 -16.97 3.36 -8.37
CA THR A 205 -16.08 2.20 -8.22
C THR A 205 -16.79 0.88 -8.56
N HIS A 206 -18.12 0.81 -8.45
CA HIS A 206 -18.93 -0.37 -8.84
C HIS A 206 -18.89 -0.67 -10.34
N LEU A 207 -18.71 0.35 -11.17
CA LEU A 207 -18.70 0.17 -12.64
C LEU A 207 -17.41 -0.44 -13.16
N THR A 208 -16.35 -0.44 -12.35
CA THR A 208 -15.00 -0.73 -12.82
C THR A 208 -14.18 -1.68 -11.94
N LEU A 209 -14.48 -1.85 -10.64
CA LEU A 209 -13.62 -2.63 -9.73
C LEU A 209 -14.36 -3.51 -8.71
N PRO A 210 -13.78 -4.69 -8.41
CA PRO A 210 -14.26 -5.56 -7.33
C PRO A 210 -13.78 -5.10 -5.93
N THR A 211 -12.83 -4.16 -5.82
CA THR A 211 -12.18 -3.83 -4.54
C THR A 211 -11.99 -2.33 -4.32
N ILE A 212 -12.27 -1.88 -3.11
CA ILE A 212 -12.11 -0.50 -2.65
C ILE A 212 -11.32 -0.48 -1.34
N CYS A 213 -10.39 0.47 -1.22
CA CYS A 213 -9.68 0.75 0.01
C CYS A 213 -10.03 2.17 0.50
N SER A 214 -10.67 2.27 1.66
CA SER A 214 -10.99 3.56 2.28
C SER A 214 -10.35 3.69 3.67
N VAL A 215 -10.27 4.90 4.15
CA VAL A 215 -9.86 5.24 5.53
C VAL A 215 -11.05 5.89 6.20
#